data_46e04098e6b45d62834ed0bab895b0ac
#
_entry.id   46e04098e6b45d62834ed0bab895b0ac
#
_cell.length_a   1.000
_cell.length_b   1.000
_cell.length_c   1.000
_cell.angle_alpha   90.00
_cell.angle_beta   90.00
_cell.angle_gamma   90.00
#
_symmetry.space_group_name_H-M   'P 1'
#
loop_
_entity.id
_entity.type
_entity.pdbx_description
1 polymer ?
#
loop_
_entity_poly.entity_id
_entity_poly.type
_entity_poly.pdbx_seq_one_letter_code
_entity_poly.pdbx_strand_id
1 'polypeptide(L)'
;MKDALADYDFWITGICKKQTTVRASAGLVELEPRFSVIKMNPLINWTHDEVWNYIKEHDLPYNKLHDRNYPSIGCKQCTSPVCAGDDDRSGRWKGSNKTECGLHTNETMPIGGFKGK
;
A
#
# COMPACT_ATOMS: atom_id res chain seq x y z
N MET A 1 16.06 1.37 -1.50
CA MET A 1 15.22 0.48 -2.35
C MET A 1 16.02 -0.07 -3.54
N LYS A 2 16.71 0.75 -4.33
CA LYS A 2 17.46 0.26 -5.49
C LYS A 2 18.44 -0.85 -5.09
N ASP A 3 19.28 -0.61 -4.10
CA ASP A 3 20.25 -1.60 -3.61
C ASP A 3 19.57 -2.82 -2.97
N ALA A 4 18.45 -2.61 -2.28
CA ALA A 4 17.69 -3.70 -1.65
C ALA A 4 16.99 -4.62 -2.65
N LEU A 5 16.74 -4.17 -3.86
CA LEU A 5 16.08 -4.93 -4.93
C LEU A 5 17.04 -5.40 -6.02
N ALA A 6 18.34 -5.06 -5.94
CA ALA A 6 19.31 -5.31 -7.00
C ALA A 6 19.47 -6.79 -7.35
N ASP A 7 19.31 -7.68 -6.36
CA ASP A 7 19.49 -9.13 -6.49
C ASP A 7 18.17 -9.91 -6.57
N TYR A 8 17.03 -9.19 -6.77
CA TYR A 8 15.71 -9.81 -6.83
C TYR A 8 15.01 -9.53 -8.16
N ASP A 9 14.28 -10.52 -8.66
CA ASP A 9 13.46 -10.41 -9.87
C ASP A 9 12.05 -9.91 -9.55
N PHE A 10 11.57 -10.11 -8.31
CA PHE A 10 10.20 -9.81 -7.88
C PHE A 10 10.17 -8.94 -6.63
N TRP A 11 9.21 -8.03 -6.61
CA TRP A 11 8.86 -7.22 -5.45
C TRP A 11 7.39 -7.41 -5.09
N ILE A 12 7.09 -8.08 -3.98
CA ILE A 12 5.72 -8.28 -3.50
C ILE A 12 5.34 -7.12 -2.57
N THR A 13 4.16 -6.54 -2.79
CA THR A 13 3.64 -5.43 -1.98
C THR A 13 2.23 -5.71 -1.45
N GLY A 14 1.87 -5.07 -0.32
CA GLY A 14 0.55 -5.16 0.29
C GLY A 14 -0.37 -3.98 -0.03
N ILE A 15 -0.19 -3.29 -1.17
CA ILE A 15 -1.06 -2.17 -1.53
C ILE A 15 -2.45 -2.62 -1.97
N CYS A 16 -3.47 -1.78 -1.69
CA CYS A 16 -4.85 -1.95 -2.14
C CYS A 16 -5.28 -0.71 -2.94
N LYS A 17 -6.11 -0.89 -3.98
CA LYS A 17 -6.60 0.19 -4.84
C LYS A 17 -7.31 1.31 -4.08
N LYS A 18 -8.08 0.93 -3.07
CA LYS A 18 -8.89 1.89 -2.29
C LYS A 18 -8.09 2.78 -1.34
N GLN A 19 -6.78 2.57 -1.22
CA GLN A 19 -5.96 3.36 -0.29
C GLN A 19 -5.67 4.79 -0.79
N THR A 20 -5.47 4.98 -2.09
CA THR A 20 -5.25 6.30 -2.70
C THR A 20 -5.62 6.29 -4.18
N THR A 21 -5.84 7.48 -4.76
CA THR A 21 -6.07 7.65 -6.20
C THR A 21 -4.88 7.17 -7.04
N VAL A 22 -3.65 7.35 -6.55
CA VAL A 22 -2.43 6.84 -7.19
C VAL A 22 -2.45 5.31 -7.28
N ARG A 23 -2.91 4.63 -6.22
CA ARG A 23 -2.98 3.16 -6.18
C ARG A 23 -4.19 2.59 -6.91
N ALA A 24 -5.20 3.42 -7.20
CA ALA A 24 -6.39 2.98 -7.92
C ALA A 24 -6.08 2.46 -9.34
N SER A 25 -5.01 2.96 -9.97
CA SER A 25 -4.54 2.52 -11.30
C SER A 25 -3.59 1.32 -11.26
N ALA A 26 -3.15 0.89 -10.07
CA ALA A 26 -2.21 -0.22 -9.94
C ALA A 26 -2.83 -1.56 -10.35
N GLY A 27 -2.04 -2.39 -11.02
CA GLY A 27 -2.41 -3.75 -11.44
C GLY A 27 -1.95 -4.83 -10.44
N LEU A 28 -2.43 -6.06 -10.65
CA LEU A 28 -1.97 -7.21 -9.88
C LEU A 28 -0.49 -7.50 -10.11
N VAL A 29 -0.04 -7.40 -11.35
CA VAL A 29 1.34 -7.59 -11.78
C VAL A 29 1.75 -6.42 -12.67
N GLU A 30 2.85 -5.78 -12.34
CA GLU A 30 3.37 -4.60 -13.01
C GLU A 30 4.88 -4.71 -13.21
N LEU A 31 5.40 -4.16 -14.31
CA LEU A 31 6.83 -3.92 -14.45
C LEU A 31 7.18 -2.63 -13.71
N GLU A 32 8.16 -2.68 -12.83
CA GLU A 32 8.70 -1.51 -12.13
C GLU A 32 10.08 -1.15 -12.70
N PRO A 33 10.13 -0.28 -13.72
CA PRO A 33 11.37 -0.02 -14.48
C PRO A 33 12.45 0.68 -13.65
N ARG A 34 12.07 1.42 -12.60
CA ARG A 34 13.05 2.11 -11.72
C ARG A 34 13.99 1.14 -11.00
N PHE A 35 13.52 -0.09 -10.76
CA PHE A 35 14.26 -1.12 -10.03
C PHE A 35 14.51 -2.37 -10.88
N SER A 36 14.02 -2.40 -12.13
CA SER A 36 14.13 -3.53 -13.05
C SER A 36 13.55 -4.84 -12.47
N VAL A 37 12.45 -4.75 -11.74
CA VAL A 37 11.78 -5.90 -11.11
C VAL A 37 10.32 -5.99 -11.54
N ILE A 38 9.75 -7.18 -11.42
CA ILE A 38 8.31 -7.40 -11.53
C ILE A 38 7.68 -7.14 -10.17
N LYS A 39 6.79 -6.15 -10.10
CA LYS A 39 6.04 -5.82 -8.88
C LYS A 39 4.72 -6.58 -8.86
N MET A 40 4.46 -7.28 -7.78
CA MET A 40 3.25 -8.07 -7.55
C MET A 40 2.46 -7.49 -6.37
N ASN A 41 1.17 -7.25 -6.58
CA ASN A 41 0.27 -6.66 -5.61
C ASN A 41 -0.90 -7.63 -5.28
N PRO A 42 -0.68 -8.72 -4.53
CA PRO A 42 -1.70 -9.75 -4.31
C PRO A 42 -2.98 -9.24 -3.66
N LEU A 43 -2.89 -8.20 -2.83
CA LEU A 43 -4.01 -7.61 -2.11
C LEU A 43 -4.68 -6.46 -2.88
N ILE A 44 -4.33 -6.23 -4.14
CA ILE A 44 -4.72 -5.01 -4.87
C ILE A 44 -6.24 -4.79 -4.93
N ASN A 45 -7.03 -5.85 -5.01
CA ASN A 45 -8.49 -5.79 -5.07
C ASN A 45 -9.18 -5.99 -3.71
N TRP A 46 -8.41 -6.23 -2.64
CA TRP A 46 -8.96 -6.41 -1.31
C TRP A 46 -9.45 -5.09 -0.71
N THR A 47 -10.56 -5.16 0.01
CA THR A 47 -11.07 -4.05 0.81
C THR A 47 -10.39 -4.02 2.17
N HIS A 48 -10.52 -2.89 2.88
CA HIS A 48 -10.06 -2.75 4.26
C HIS A 48 -10.67 -3.85 5.16
N ASP A 49 -11.98 -4.09 5.03
CA ASP A 49 -12.69 -5.05 5.85
C ASP A 49 -12.23 -6.50 5.59
N GLU A 50 -11.98 -6.85 4.32
CA GLU A 50 -11.44 -8.17 3.97
C GLU A 50 -10.06 -8.40 4.59
N VAL A 51 -9.18 -7.40 4.56
CA VAL A 51 -7.85 -7.48 5.20
C VAL A 51 -7.98 -7.70 6.71
N TRP A 52 -8.84 -6.91 7.40
CA TRP A 52 -9.02 -7.04 8.84
C TRP A 52 -9.73 -8.33 9.24
N ASN A 53 -10.68 -8.81 8.47
CA ASN A 53 -11.33 -10.10 8.69
C ASN A 53 -10.31 -11.24 8.58
N TYR A 54 -9.45 -11.20 7.56
CA TYR A 54 -8.39 -12.18 7.38
C TYR A 54 -7.38 -12.17 8.54
N ILE A 55 -6.96 -10.98 9.00
CA ILE A 55 -6.06 -10.84 10.16
C ILE A 55 -6.67 -11.48 11.41
N LYS A 56 -7.97 -11.25 11.67
CA LYS A 56 -8.68 -11.80 12.83
C LYS A 56 -8.90 -13.29 12.71
N GLU A 57 -9.32 -13.78 11.55
CA GLU A 57 -9.61 -15.20 11.28
C GLU A 57 -8.37 -16.06 11.47
N HIS A 58 -7.19 -15.55 11.08
CA HIS A 58 -5.92 -16.27 11.15
C HIS A 58 -5.02 -15.86 12.32
N ASP A 59 -5.54 -15.04 13.26
CA ASP A 59 -4.80 -14.53 14.43
C ASP A 59 -3.42 -13.97 14.06
N LEU A 60 -3.38 -13.15 13.00
CA LEU A 60 -2.13 -12.59 12.50
C LEU A 60 -1.68 -11.41 13.36
N PRO A 61 -0.36 -11.26 13.59
CA PRO A 61 0.17 -10.10 14.28
C PRO A 61 -0.03 -8.82 13.45
N TYR A 62 -0.43 -7.74 14.11
CA TYR A 62 -0.57 -6.42 13.51
C TYR A 62 -0.03 -5.32 14.42
N ASN A 63 0.23 -4.14 13.86
CA ASN A 63 0.73 -3.01 14.61
C ASN A 63 -0.34 -2.46 15.57
N LYS A 64 -0.07 -2.46 16.87
CA LYS A 64 -0.98 -2.01 17.93
C LYS A 64 -1.36 -0.51 17.87
N LEU A 65 -0.70 0.28 17.05
CA LEU A 65 -1.12 1.66 16.78
C LEU A 65 -2.50 1.71 16.08
N HIS A 66 -2.90 0.65 15.36
CA HIS A 66 -4.25 0.57 14.80
C HIS A 66 -5.33 0.66 15.88
N ASP A 67 -5.09 0.09 17.07
CA ASP A 67 -6.01 0.16 18.21
C ASP A 67 -6.06 1.57 18.85
N ARG A 68 -5.19 2.49 18.43
CA ARG A 68 -5.05 3.86 18.92
C ARG A 68 -5.40 4.92 17.87
N ASN A 69 -6.30 4.60 16.97
CA ASN A 69 -6.76 5.48 15.88
C ASN A 69 -5.65 5.88 14.87
N TYR A 70 -4.72 4.97 14.58
CA TYR A 70 -3.77 5.12 13.49
C TYR A 70 -4.11 4.12 12.36
N PRO A 71 -5.11 4.40 11.53
CA PRO A 71 -5.54 3.48 10.47
C PRO A 71 -4.50 3.35 9.34
N SER A 72 -3.65 4.35 9.16
CA SER A 72 -2.55 4.35 8.21
C SER A 72 -1.25 4.75 8.88
N ILE A 73 -0.26 3.88 8.85
CA ILE A 73 1.01 4.04 9.57
C ILE A 73 2.17 4.17 8.60
N GLY A 74 3.09 5.08 8.88
CA GLY A 74 4.35 5.30 8.16
C GLY A 74 5.43 5.84 9.08
N CYS A 75 6.30 6.71 8.58
CA CYS A 75 7.33 7.34 9.39
C CYS A 75 6.69 8.17 10.52
N LYS A 76 7.34 8.20 11.68
CA LYS A 76 6.87 8.91 12.87
C LYS A 76 6.50 10.38 12.58
N GLN A 77 7.33 11.07 11.81
CA GLN A 77 7.13 12.49 11.46
C GLN A 77 5.92 12.72 10.53
N CYS A 78 5.49 11.69 9.81
CA CYS A 78 4.45 11.78 8.78
C CYS A 78 3.16 11.06 9.18
N THR A 79 2.99 10.69 10.45
CA THR A 79 1.87 9.89 10.92
C THR A 79 1.27 10.49 12.17
N SER A 80 -0.04 10.72 12.14
CA SER A 80 -0.85 11.23 13.26
C SER A 80 -2.11 10.38 13.41
N PRO A 81 -2.73 10.34 14.59
CA PRO A 81 -4.02 9.68 14.77
C PRO A 81 -5.10 10.41 13.99
N VAL A 82 -6.16 9.68 13.65
CA VAL A 82 -7.29 10.16 12.85
C VAL A 82 -8.54 10.18 13.74
N CYS A 83 -9.40 11.19 13.56
CA CYS A 83 -10.68 11.25 14.26
C CYS A 83 -11.68 10.26 13.62
N ALA A 84 -12.64 9.81 14.42
CA ALA A 84 -13.69 8.93 13.92
C ALA A 84 -14.50 9.63 12.81
N GLY A 85 -14.62 8.97 11.66
CA GLY A 85 -15.33 9.48 10.48
C GLY A 85 -14.47 10.21 9.45
N ASP A 86 -13.19 10.47 9.75
CA ASP A 86 -12.25 11.01 8.77
C ASP A 86 -11.70 9.90 7.86
N ASP A 87 -11.12 10.31 6.72
CA ASP A 87 -10.42 9.38 5.83
C ASP A 87 -9.23 8.71 6.54
N ASP A 88 -9.04 7.41 6.35
CA ASP A 88 -8.00 6.61 7.00
C ASP A 88 -6.58 7.17 6.80
N ARG A 89 -6.34 7.92 5.73
CA ARG A 89 -5.04 8.52 5.42
C ARG A 89 -4.95 10.01 5.78
N SER A 90 -6.00 10.60 6.34
CA SER A 90 -5.99 12.02 6.77
C SER A 90 -4.92 12.33 7.83
N GLY A 91 -4.50 11.31 8.58
CA GLY A 91 -3.38 11.40 9.52
C GLY A 91 -1.98 11.37 8.88
N ARG A 92 -1.88 11.14 7.54
CA ARG A 92 -0.60 11.09 6.83
C ARG A 92 -0.24 12.46 6.26
N TRP A 93 1.04 12.87 6.45
CA TRP A 93 1.58 14.14 5.95
C TRP A 93 0.69 15.36 6.26
N LYS A 94 0.13 15.41 7.46
CA LYS A 94 -0.77 16.46 7.90
C LYS A 94 -0.12 17.84 7.70
N GLY A 95 -0.83 18.76 7.01
CA GLY A 95 -0.32 20.08 6.67
C GLY A 95 0.51 20.15 5.38
N SER A 96 0.55 19.08 4.58
CA SER A 96 1.18 19.07 3.25
C SER A 96 0.25 18.47 2.19
N ASN A 97 0.47 18.80 0.92
CA ASN A 97 -0.29 18.26 -0.21
C ASN A 97 0.20 16.87 -0.65
N LYS A 98 1.05 16.23 0.14
CA LYS A 98 1.64 14.93 -0.17
C LYS A 98 0.66 13.80 0.12
N THR A 99 0.48 12.88 -0.81
CA THR A 99 -0.42 11.70 -0.68
C THR A 99 0.32 10.37 -0.66
N GLU A 100 1.56 10.34 -1.17
CA GLU A 100 2.42 9.15 -1.21
C GLU A 100 3.86 9.48 -0.83
N CYS A 101 4.60 8.49 -0.32
CA CYS A 101 6.01 8.67 0.05
C CYS A 101 7.00 8.51 -1.11
N GLY A 102 6.52 8.33 -2.35
CA GLY A 102 7.35 8.13 -3.54
C GLY A 102 7.82 6.70 -3.76
N LEU A 103 7.46 5.76 -2.89
CA LEU A 103 7.74 4.34 -3.07
C LEU A 103 6.80 3.70 -4.11
N HIS A 104 5.51 4.05 -4.04
CA HIS A 104 4.48 3.62 -4.97
C HIS A 104 4.07 4.82 -5.84
N THR A 105 4.51 4.82 -7.10
CA THR A 105 4.22 5.87 -8.08
C THR A 105 3.48 5.26 -9.28
N ASN A 106 2.96 6.11 -10.17
CA ASN A 106 2.30 5.69 -11.42
C ASN A 106 3.30 5.36 -12.55
N GLU A 107 4.58 5.23 -12.25
CA GLU A 107 5.62 4.92 -13.24
C GLU A 107 5.71 3.41 -13.58
N THR A 108 4.90 2.58 -12.92
CA THR A 108 4.79 1.15 -13.23
C THR A 108 4.03 0.91 -14.52
N MET A 109 4.43 -0.12 -15.28
CA MET A 109 3.74 -0.54 -16.51
C MET A 109 2.99 -1.85 -16.26
N PRO A 110 1.69 -1.93 -16.60
CA PRO A 110 0.95 -3.18 -16.46
C PRO A 110 1.53 -4.22 -17.43
N ILE A 111 1.82 -5.41 -16.94
CA ILE A 111 2.16 -6.55 -17.78
C ILE A 111 0.83 -7.09 -18.33
N GLY A 112 0.61 -6.94 -19.64
CA GLY A 112 -0.65 -7.28 -20.29
C GLY A 112 -1.07 -8.72 -20.07
N GLY A 113 -2.35 -8.95 -19.77
CA GLY A 113 -3.02 -10.25 -19.85
C GLY A 113 -3.42 -10.92 -18.53
N PHE A 114 -2.93 -10.51 -17.38
CA PHE A 114 -3.46 -11.01 -16.10
C PHE A 114 -4.67 -10.17 -15.65
N LYS A 115 -5.84 -10.48 -16.21
CA LYS A 115 -7.11 -10.09 -15.58
C LYS A 115 -7.24 -10.97 -14.35
N GLY A 116 -6.87 -10.45 -13.18
CA GLY A 116 -7.21 -11.07 -11.91
C GLY A 116 -8.73 -11.27 -11.83
N LYS A 117 -9.11 -12.47 -11.50
CA LYS A 117 -10.52 -12.78 -11.22
C LYS A 117 -11.00 -12.03 -10.00
#